data_651e6edb52d4793bac8501578877476f
#
_entry.id   651e6edb52d4793bac8501578877476f
#
_cell.length_a   1.000
_cell.length_b   1.000
_cell.length_c   1.000
_cell.angle_alpha   90.00
_cell.angle_beta   90.00
_cell.angle_gamma   90.00
#
_symmetry.space_group_name_H-M   'P 1'
#
loop_
_entity.id
_entity.type
_entity.pdbx_description
1 polymer ?
#
loop_
_entity_poly.entity_id
_entity_poly.type
_entity_poly.pdbx_seq_one_letter_code
_entity_poly.pdbx_strand_id
1 'polypeptide(L)'
;MRLTIEWDANYNGVHIKTDTGLSLIVSGQPSMVMSWHDAVRFYKDNKVWQLPTREHLQLIAARIDEINAIIRANGGYEIRGWHWTADEYDEFCAWFVDMDGGDANSFGKLSNRYVRAVSAFQLY
;
A
#
# COMPACT_ATOMS: atom_id res chain seq x y z
N MET A 1 -3.51 -2.28 -19.70
CA MET A 1 -2.19 -2.21 -19.06
C MET A 1 -1.76 -3.61 -18.63
N ARG A 2 -0.55 -3.99 -18.97
CA ARG A 2 -0.02 -5.30 -18.60
C ARG A 2 0.70 -5.21 -17.26
N LEU A 3 0.42 -6.14 -16.37
CA LEU A 3 1.07 -6.21 -15.06
C LEU A 3 1.86 -7.51 -14.93
N THR A 4 3.02 -7.42 -14.32
CA THR A 4 3.77 -8.57 -13.81
C THR A 4 3.74 -8.49 -12.29
N ILE A 5 3.30 -9.56 -11.64
CA ILE A 5 3.13 -9.61 -10.18
C ILE A 5 3.89 -10.81 -9.66
N GLU A 6 4.91 -10.59 -8.83
CA GLU A 6 5.76 -11.65 -8.31
C GLU A 6 6.32 -11.31 -6.95
N TRP A 7 6.74 -12.33 -6.20
CA TRP A 7 7.39 -12.14 -4.91
C TRP A 7 8.83 -11.67 -5.10
N ASP A 8 9.23 -10.70 -4.30
CA ASP A 8 10.60 -10.19 -4.25
C ASP A 8 11.19 -10.48 -2.87
N ALA A 9 12.06 -11.47 -2.80
CA ALA A 9 12.67 -11.91 -1.54
C ALA A 9 13.60 -10.86 -0.94
N ASN A 10 14.20 -10.01 -1.76
CA ASN A 10 15.10 -8.97 -1.28
C ASN A 10 14.35 -7.88 -0.50
N TYR A 11 13.11 -7.62 -0.88
CA TYR A 11 12.26 -6.64 -0.23
C TYR A 11 11.24 -7.26 0.71
N ASN A 12 11.14 -8.58 0.73
CA ASN A 12 10.12 -9.30 1.50
C ASN A 12 8.73 -8.75 1.16
N GLY A 13 8.41 -8.69 -0.13
CA GLY A 13 7.15 -8.12 -0.59
C GLY A 13 6.79 -8.56 -2.00
N VAL A 14 5.65 -8.09 -2.47
CA VAL A 14 5.15 -8.38 -3.80
C VAL A 14 5.50 -7.23 -4.74
N HIS A 15 6.19 -7.56 -5.82
CA HIS A 15 6.62 -6.60 -6.82
C HIS A 15 5.61 -6.57 -7.98
N ILE A 16 5.05 -5.40 -8.22
CA ILE A 16 4.11 -5.15 -9.29
C ILE A 16 4.81 -4.24 -10.30
N LYS A 17 4.96 -4.72 -11.54
CA LYS A 17 5.57 -3.96 -12.62
C LYS A 17 4.54 -3.72 -13.71
N THR A 18 4.48 -2.50 -14.21
CA THR A 18 3.65 -2.18 -15.36
C THR A 18 4.51 -2.12 -16.62
N ASP A 19 3.89 -2.32 -17.77
CA ASP A 19 4.57 -2.20 -19.07
C ASP A 19 4.92 -0.74 -19.40
N THR A 20 4.44 0.22 -18.61
CA THR A 20 4.76 1.65 -18.75
C THR A 20 5.93 2.10 -17.87
N GLY A 21 6.55 1.17 -17.14
CA GLY A 21 7.76 1.47 -16.37
C GLY A 21 7.55 1.71 -14.88
N LEU A 22 6.31 1.69 -14.39
CA LEU A 22 6.07 1.81 -12.95
C LEU A 22 6.49 0.53 -12.24
N SER A 23 7.20 0.68 -11.14
CA SER A 23 7.59 -0.42 -10.27
C SER A 23 7.09 -0.11 -8.86
N LEU A 24 6.29 -1.02 -8.31
CA LEU A 24 5.69 -0.87 -6.99
C LEU A 24 5.88 -2.16 -6.21
N ILE A 25 6.47 -2.06 -5.02
CA ILE A 25 6.61 -3.21 -4.13
C ILE A 25 5.74 -2.96 -2.91
N VAL A 26 4.85 -3.89 -2.61
CA VAL A 26 4.04 -3.82 -1.38
C VAL A 26 4.64 -4.79 -0.36
N SER A 27 4.86 -4.28 0.86
CA SER A 27 5.48 -5.05 1.93
C SER A 27 4.64 -6.27 2.32
N GLY A 28 5.31 -7.39 2.56
CA GLY A 28 4.71 -8.60 3.12
C GLY A 28 4.65 -8.59 4.64
N GLN A 29 5.16 -7.56 5.31
CA GLN A 29 5.07 -7.41 6.75
C GLN A 29 3.64 -7.08 7.19
N PRO A 30 3.28 -7.30 8.46
CA PRO A 30 1.93 -6.99 8.91
C PRO A 30 1.59 -5.52 8.74
N SER A 31 0.31 -5.24 8.47
CA SER A 31 -0.17 -3.86 8.52
C SER A 31 -0.12 -3.37 9.96
N MET A 32 0.37 -2.15 10.14
CA MET A 32 0.35 -1.49 11.45
C MET A 32 -0.95 -0.70 11.58
N VAL A 33 -1.28 -0.27 12.80
CA VAL A 33 -2.48 0.52 13.07
C VAL A 33 -2.04 1.83 13.71
N MET A 34 -2.43 2.95 13.12
CA MET A 34 -2.07 4.27 13.65
C MET A 34 -2.94 5.36 13.02
N SER A 35 -2.86 6.58 13.59
CA SER A 35 -3.50 7.75 13.01
C SER A 35 -2.77 8.18 11.73
N TRP A 36 -3.43 9.00 10.92
CA TRP A 36 -2.83 9.47 9.67
C TRP A 36 -1.55 10.29 9.90
N HIS A 37 -1.58 11.18 10.89
CA HIS A 37 -0.40 11.99 11.21
C HIS A 37 0.78 11.14 11.66
N ASP A 38 0.51 10.09 12.43
CA ASP A 38 1.56 9.16 12.87
C ASP A 38 2.11 8.38 11.68
N ALA A 39 1.25 7.98 10.75
CA ALA A 39 1.67 7.27 9.54
C ALA A 39 2.59 8.14 8.68
N VAL A 40 2.21 9.39 8.46
CA VAL A 40 3.02 10.34 7.69
C VAL A 40 4.38 10.54 8.35
N ARG A 41 4.40 10.74 9.68
CA ARG A 41 5.65 10.90 10.44
C ARG A 41 6.53 9.66 10.37
N PHE A 42 5.91 8.49 10.46
CA PHE A 42 6.64 7.22 10.48
C PHE A 42 7.49 7.01 9.21
N TYR A 43 6.95 7.40 8.05
CA TYR A 43 7.64 7.19 6.78
C TYR A 43 8.38 8.42 6.26
N LYS A 44 8.30 9.55 6.95
CA LYS A 44 8.80 10.83 6.46
C LYS A 44 10.25 10.79 5.97
N ASP A 45 11.14 10.15 6.73
CA ASP A 45 12.56 10.12 6.43
C ASP A 45 13.03 8.76 5.90
N ASN A 46 12.10 7.85 5.64
CA ASN A 46 12.44 6.55 5.09
C ASN A 46 12.70 6.67 3.59
N LYS A 47 13.86 6.18 3.14
CA LYS A 47 14.28 6.32 1.74
C LYS A 47 13.85 5.15 0.87
N VAL A 48 13.39 4.06 1.47
CA VAL A 48 12.98 2.84 0.75
C VAL A 48 11.47 2.68 0.80
N TRP A 49 10.90 2.76 2.00
CA TRP A 49 9.49 2.53 2.23
C TRP A 49 8.73 3.83 2.42
N GLN A 50 7.50 3.87 1.90
CA GLN A 50 6.67 5.05 1.97
C GLN A 50 5.22 4.68 2.22
N LEU A 51 4.45 5.65 2.68
CA LEU A 51 3.01 5.53 2.78
C LEU A 51 2.45 5.53 1.35
N PRO A 52 1.61 4.54 0.98
CA PRO A 52 1.13 4.43 -0.40
C PRO A 52 0.18 5.57 -0.76
N THR A 53 0.19 5.94 -2.04
CA THR A 53 -0.81 6.86 -2.57
C THR A 53 -2.13 6.12 -2.76
N ARG A 54 -3.21 6.89 -3.00
CA ARG A 54 -4.51 6.29 -3.32
C ARG A 54 -4.42 5.41 -4.56
N GLU A 55 -3.71 5.87 -5.59
CA GLU A 55 -3.53 5.11 -6.83
C GLU A 55 -2.76 3.81 -6.57
N HIS A 56 -1.75 3.84 -5.72
CA HIS A 56 -1.01 2.62 -5.33
C HIS A 56 -1.95 1.60 -4.71
N LEU A 57 -2.73 2.00 -3.72
CA LEU A 57 -3.62 1.09 -3.02
C LEU A 57 -4.76 0.59 -3.91
N GLN A 58 -5.27 1.42 -4.80
CA GLN A 58 -6.30 0.99 -5.75
C GLN A 58 -5.76 -0.02 -6.75
N LEU A 59 -4.52 0.14 -7.20
CA LEU A 59 -3.87 -0.84 -8.07
C LEU A 59 -3.71 -2.18 -7.34
N ILE A 60 -3.27 -2.15 -6.08
CA ILE A 60 -3.12 -3.36 -5.26
C ILE A 60 -4.49 -4.01 -5.02
N ALA A 61 -5.50 -3.22 -4.67
CA ALA A 61 -6.84 -3.74 -4.41
C ALA A 61 -7.47 -4.41 -5.64
N ALA A 62 -7.18 -3.91 -6.83
CA ALA A 62 -7.68 -4.49 -8.07
C ALA A 62 -7.15 -5.91 -8.32
N ARG A 63 -6.04 -6.28 -7.69
CA ARG A 63 -5.43 -7.60 -7.81
C ARG A 63 -5.22 -8.25 -6.44
N ILE A 64 -6.08 -7.91 -5.47
CA ILE A 64 -5.85 -8.27 -4.07
C ILE A 64 -5.79 -9.78 -3.83
N ASP A 65 -6.63 -10.56 -4.52
CA ASP A 65 -6.64 -12.01 -4.33
C ASP A 65 -5.34 -12.64 -4.80
N GLU A 66 -4.84 -12.23 -5.95
CA GLU A 66 -3.56 -12.70 -6.49
C GLU A 66 -2.40 -12.28 -5.60
N ILE A 67 -2.39 -11.02 -5.17
CA ILE A 67 -1.33 -10.48 -4.32
C ILE A 67 -1.31 -11.19 -2.97
N ASN A 68 -2.47 -11.35 -2.34
CA ASN A 68 -2.56 -12.04 -1.06
C ASN A 68 -2.18 -13.53 -1.17
N ALA A 69 -2.49 -14.19 -2.28
CA ALA A 69 -2.07 -15.56 -2.50
C ALA A 69 -0.54 -15.68 -2.56
N ILE A 70 0.12 -14.74 -3.22
CA ILE A 70 1.58 -14.70 -3.30
C ILE A 70 2.18 -14.42 -1.91
N ILE A 71 1.59 -13.49 -1.18
CA ILE A 71 2.05 -13.16 0.18
C ILE A 71 1.98 -14.40 1.08
N ARG A 72 0.83 -15.09 1.07
CA ARG A 72 0.65 -16.32 1.89
C ARG A 72 1.67 -17.39 1.52
N ALA A 73 1.89 -17.60 0.23
CA ALA A 73 2.81 -18.61 -0.25
C ALA A 73 4.26 -18.37 0.22
N ASN A 74 4.58 -17.14 0.59
CA ASN A 74 5.91 -16.74 1.02
C ASN A 74 5.98 -16.39 2.51
N GLY A 75 4.96 -16.78 3.28
CA GLY A 75 4.97 -16.61 4.73
C GLY A 75 4.71 -15.20 5.23
N GLY A 76 4.19 -14.33 4.37
CA GLY A 76 3.86 -12.96 4.74
C GLY A 76 2.44 -12.81 5.25
N TYR A 77 2.03 -11.57 5.44
CA TYR A 77 0.75 -11.20 6.04
C TYR A 77 -0.14 -10.53 5.01
N GLU A 78 -1.33 -11.09 4.79
CA GLU A 78 -2.29 -10.58 3.81
C GLU A 78 -2.68 -9.14 4.09
N ILE A 79 -3.10 -8.44 3.04
CA ILE A 79 -3.57 -7.07 3.12
C ILE A 79 -5.10 -7.12 3.13
N ARG A 80 -5.73 -6.63 4.21
CA ARG A 80 -7.18 -6.62 4.40
C ARG A 80 -7.61 -5.33 5.07
N GLY A 81 -8.81 -4.87 4.74
CA GLY A 81 -9.45 -3.77 5.44
C GLY A 81 -9.01 -2.39 4.98
N TRP A 82 -9.32 -1.39 5.80
CA TRP A 82 -9.16 0.01 5.45
C TRP A 82 -7.75 0.50 5.76
N HIS A 83 -7.04 0.93 4.72
CA HIS A 83 -5.65 1.38 4.81
C HIS A 83 -5.55 2.86 4.48
N TRP A 84 -4.80 3.61 5.30
CA TRP A 84 -4.47 5.00 5.02
C TRP A 84 -3.65 5.13 3.75
N THR A 85 -3.89 6.24 3.02
CA THR A 85 -3.04 6.68 1.91
C THR A 85 -2.23 7.90 2.33
N ALA A 86 -1.26 8.28 1.51
CA ALA A 86 -0.50 9.53 1.69
C ALA A 86 -1.33 10.76 1.29
N ASP A 87 -2.49 10.57 0.68
CA ASP A 87 -3.26 11.66 0.09
C ASP A 87 -4.18 12.31 1.11
N GLU A 88 -3.97 13.58 1.30
CA GLU A 88 -4.80 14.41 2.17
C GLU A 88 -6.10 14.76 1.44
N TYR A 89 -7.23 14.69 2.13
CA TYR A 89 -8.51 15.12 1.57
C TYR A 89 -8.73 16.60 1.88
N ASP A 90 -8.58 16.98 3.14
CA ASP A 90 -8.67 18.36 3.61
C ASP A 90 -7.89 18.48 4.94
N GLU A 91 -8.10 19.57 5.65
CA GLU A 91 -7.42 19.82 6.92
C GLU A 91 -7.68 18.72 7.97
N PHE A 92 -8.88 18.15 7.98
CA PHE A 92 -9.32 17.19 9.00
C PHE A 92 -9.33 15.75 8.55
N CYS A 93 -9.39 15.49 7.25
CA CYS A 93 -9.58 14.16 6.69
C CYS A 93 -8.48 13.80 5.69
N ALA A 94 -8.22 12.49 5.57
CA ALA A 94 -7.32 11.95 4.57
C ALA A 94 -8.00 10.77 3.85
N TRP A 95 -7.51 10.43 2.68
CA TRP A 95 -8.04 9.32 1.91
C TRP A 95 -7.59 7.98 2.47
N PHE A 96 -8.49 7.02 2.50
CA PHE A 96 -8.18 5.62 2.74
C PHE A 96 -8.76 4.78 1.60
N VAL A 97 -8.29 3.55 1.48
CA VAL A 97 -8.80 2.56 0.52
C VAL A 97 -9.18 1.30 1.27
N ASP A 98 -10.38 0.80 0.97
CA ASP A 98 -10.82 -0.51 1.45
C ASP A 98 -10.19 -1.58 0.55
N MET A 99 -9.27 -2.35 1.10
CA MET A 99 -8.52 -3.33 0.31
C MET A 99 -9.37 -4.54 -0.08
N ASP A 100 -10.54 -4.72 0.55
CA ASP A 100 -11.42 -5.83 0.21
C ASP A 100 -12.38 -5.50 -0.94
N GLY A 101 -12.55 -4.21 -1.26
CA GLY A 101 -13.42 -3.79 -2.36
C GLY A 101 -12.80 -2.78 -3.30
N GLY A 102 -11.72 -2.14 -2.90
CA GLY A 102 -11.05 -1.13 -3.70
C GLY A 102 -11.66 0.27 -3.62
N ASP A 103 -12.71 0.45 -2.82
CA ASP A 103 -13.36 1.75 -2.66
C ASP A 103 -12.46 2.72 -1.90
N ALA A 104 -12.34 3.94 -2.42
CA ALA A 104 -11.61 5.01 -1.75
C ALA A 104 -12.61 5.97 -1.09
N ASN A 105 -12.27 6.44 0.09
CA ASN A 105 -13.10 7.41 0.81
C ASN A 105 -12.20 8.23 1.74
N SER A 106 -12.76 9.25 2.36
CA SER A 106 -12.03 10.07 3.32
C SER A 106 -12.54 9.84 4.73
N PHE A 107 -11.66 10.01 5.71
CA PHE A 107 -12.03 9.85 7.11
C PHE A 107 -11.13 10.72 7.98
N GLY A 108 -11.58 10.99 9.21
CA GLY A 108 -10.85 11.85 10.14
C GLY A 108 -9.45 11.37 10.44
N LYS A 109 -8.47 12.26 10.34
CA LYS A 109 -7.04 11.95 10.49
C LYS A 109 -6.67 11.42 11.86
N LEU A 110 -7.49 11.67 12.88
CA LEU A 110 -7.24 11.19 14.24
C LEU A 110 -7.65 9.73 14.43
N SER A 111 -8.38 9.16 13.48
CA SER A 111 -8.81 7.76 13.57
C SER A 111 -7.65 6.83 13.27
N ASN A 112 -7.64 5.68 13.93
CA ASN A 112 -6.65 4.64 13.65
C ASN A 112 -7.12 3.75 12.51
N ARG A 113 -6.24 3.54 11.53
CA ARG A 113 -6.48 2.66 10.39
C ARG A 113 -5.22 1.86 10.13
N TYR A 114 -5.34 0.85 9.29
CA TYR A 114 -4.19 0.05 8.88
C TYR A 114 -3.24 0.86 8.02
N VAL A 115 -1.97 0.52 8.11
CA VAL A 115 -0.89 1.14 7.32
C VAL A 115 0.01 0.02 6.81
N ARG A 116 0.22 -0.02 5.50
CA ARG A 116 1.12 -0.98 4.86
C ARG A 116 2.09 -0.22 3.98
N ALA A 117 3.38 -0.50 4.16
CA ALA A 117 4.43 0.18 3.41
C ALA A 117 4.49 -0.27 1.96
N VAL A 118 4.79 0.66 1.07
CA VAL A 118 5.13 0.37 -0.32
C VAL A 118 6.47 1.02 -0.66
N SER A 119 7.10 0.51 -1.70
CA SER A 119 8.27 1.14 -2.30
C SER A 119 7.96 1.33 -3.78
N ALA A 120 7.91 2.57 -4.22
CA ALA A 120 7.51 2.90 -5.59
C ALA A 120 8.63 3.65 -6.29
N PHE A 121 8.96 3.22 -7.50
CA PHE A 121 9.97 3.88 -8.30
C PHE A 121 9.71 3.69 -9.79
N GLN A 122 10.28 4.57 -10.57
CA GLN A 122 10.19 4.52 -12.03
C GLN A 122 11.40 3.77 -12.55
N LEU A 123 11.18 2.82 -13.46
CA LEU A 123 12.26 2.01 -14.00
C LEU A 123 13.12 2.78 -15.02
N TYR A 124 12.63 3.89 -15.54
CA TYR A 124 13.35 4.75 -16.45
C TYR A 124 12.78 6.16 -16.49
#